data_ac146cf5dccb12ad568f8a9d0fc43cc6
#
_entry.id   ac146cf5dccb12ad568f8a9d0fc43cc6
#
_cell.length_a   1.000
_cell.length_b   1.000
_cell.length_c   1.000
_cell.angle_alpha   90.00
_cell.angle_beta   90.00
_cell.angle_gamma   90.00
#
_symmetry.space_group_name_H-M   'P 1'
#
loop_
_entity.id
_entity.type
_entity.pdbx_description
1 polymer ?
#
loop_
_entity_poly.entity_id
_entity_poly.type
_entity_poly.pdbx_seq_one_letter_code
_entity_poly.pdbx_strand_id
1 'polypeptide(L)'
;MIFKIIFLFFPILLLVASTMCYNKNCRMMQSFYLRMVFSHYFRKLYTLLLLMAILVFCFMAYQVQPNKIGAHVMALLALLLFKFSYADKLLHRLHDDKKLCTFTFTASLVFIFTPHLYTLGVIVGFLIVASIYYPSSRIIFKAQCPDSGRHLAQCPEDIVNFYF
;
A
#
# COMPACT_ATOMS: atom_id res chain seq x y z
N MET A 1 -7.26 -19.82 19.90
CA MET A 1 -6.29 -20.48 18.99
C MET A 1 -6.41 -19.98 17.55
N ILE A 2 -7.61 -19.91 16.99
CA ILE A 2 -7.90 -19.48 15.62
C ILE A 2 -7.35 -18.07 15.30
N PHE A 3 -7.55 -17.09 16.18
CA PHE A 3 -7.02 -15.72 15.99
C PHE A 3 -5.50 -15.63 15.85
N LYS A 4 -4.75 -16.46 16.58
CA LYS A 4 -3.28 -16.49 16.47
C LYS A 4 -2.83 -17.02 15.10
N ILE A 5 -3.52 -18.01 14.57
CA ILE A 5 -3.24 -18.60 13.26
C ILE A 5 -3.56 -17.57 12.17
N ILE A 6 -4.74 -16.95 12.22
CA ILE A 6 -5.15 -15.91 11.26
C ILE A 6 -4.18 -14.73 11.31
N PHE A 7 -3.79 -14.29 12.51
CA PHE A 7 -2.85 -13.19 12.71
C PHE A 7 -1.49 -13.46 12.06
N LEU A 8 -1.00 -14.71 12.10
CA LEU A 8 0.27 -15.07 11.50
C LEU A 8 0.17 -15.22 9.96
N PHE A 9 -0.91 -15.81 9.46
CA PHE A 9 -1.05 -16.10 8.03
C PHE A 9 -1.61 -14.95 7.21
N PHE A 10 -2.38 -14.05 7.80
CA PHE A 10 -3.01 -12.93 7.09
C PHE A 10 -2.00 -12.01 6.33
N PRO A 11 -0.88 -11.57 6.94
CA PRO A 11 0.12 -10.79 6.22
C PRO A 11 0.77 -11.56 5.07
N ILE A 12 1.05 -12.84 5.26
CA ILE A 12 1.65 -13.70 4.24
C ILE A 12 0.70 -13.86 3.06
N LEU A 13 -0.58 -14.12 3.34
CA LEU A 13 -1.61 -14.24 2.31
C LEU A 13 -1.77 -12.95 1.50
N LEU A 14 -1.76 -11.79 2.15
CA LEU A 14 -1.80 -10.50 1.47
C LEU A 14 -0.56 -10.25 0.60
N LEU A 15 0.63 -10.57 1.09
CA LEU A 15 1.86 -10.46 0.30
C LEU A 15 1.84 -11.37 -0.93
N VAL A 16 1.44 -12.63 -0.77
CA VAL A 16 1.32 -13.59 -1.88
C VAL A 16 0.26 -13.11 -2.89
N ALA A 17 -0.92 -12.69 -2.42
CA ALA A 17 -1.96 -12.17 -3.30
C ALA A 17 -1.49 -10.94 -4.08
N SER A 18 -0.78 -10.02 -3.43
CA SER A 18 -0.25 -8.82 -4.09
C SER A 18 0.80 -9.16 -5.14
N THR A 19 1.75 -10.05 -4.85
CA THR A 19 2.76 -10.47 -5.83
C THR A 19 2.15 -11.21 -7.02
N MET A 20 1.09 -12.00 -6.81
CA MET A 20 0.36 -12.64 -7.91
C MET A 20 -0.38 -11.67 -8.82
N CYS A 21 -0.83 -10.55 -8.29
CA CYS A 21 -1.52 -9.50 -9.05
C CYS A 21 -0.56 -8.47 -9.67
N TYR A 22 0.72 -8.47 -9.24
CA TYR A 22 1.71 -7.51 -9.70
C TYR A 22 1.95 -7.61 -11.22
N ASN A 23 1.95 -6.47 -11.89
CA ASN A 23 2.27 -6.33 -13.32
C ASN A 23 1.51 -7.28 -14.27
N LYS A 24 0.28 -7.65 -13.93
CA LYS A 24 -0.55 -8.46 -14.83
C LYS A 24 -1.23 -7.58 -15.88
N ASN A 25 -0.95 -7.88 -17.17
CA ASN A 25 -1.62 -7.29 -18.34
C ASN A 25 -3.05 -7.85 -18.52
N CYS A 26 -3.84 -7.94 -17.47
CA CYS A 26 -5.24 -8.33 -17.59
C CYS A 26 -6.12 -7.07 -17.62
N ARG A 27 -7.26 -7.14 -18.32
CA ARG A 27 -8.22 -6.02 -18.43
C ARG A 27 -8.61 -5.42 -17.09
N MET A 28 -8.66 -6.23 -16.05
CA MET A 28 -9.03 -5.82 -14.71
C MET A 28 -7.95 -4.92 -14.08
N MET A 29 -6.67 -5.26 -14.24
CA MET A 29 -5.55 -4.47 -13.74
C MET A 29 -5.35 -3.18 -14.55
N GLN A 30 -5.52 -3.23 -15.87
CA GLN A 30 -5.49 -2.04 -16.71
C GLN A 30 -6.59 -1.04 -16.32
N SER A 31 -7.82 -1.52 -16.08
CA SER A 31 -8.92 -0.69 -15.59
C SER A 31 -8.63 -0.11 -14.20
N PHE A 32 -8.00 -0.88 -13.32
CA PHE A 32 -7.58 -0.41 -11.99
C PHE A 32 -6.55 0.73 -12.13
N TYR A 33 -5.49 0.54 -12.92
CA TYR A 33 -4.46 1.56 -13.13
C TYR A 33 -5.02 2.83 -13.76
N LEU A 34 -5.89 2.71 -14.77
CA LEU A 34 -6.60 3.84 -15.35
C LEU A 34 -7.36 4.65 -14.29
N ARG A 35 -8.16 3.98 -13.45
CA ARG A 35 -8.94 4.64 -12.40
C ARG A 35 -8.04 5.29 -11.34
N MET A 36 -6.93 4.66 -10.99
CA MET A 36 -5.97 5.22 -10.04
C MET A 36 -5.30 6.50 -10.57
N VAL A 37 -4.98 6.54 -11.87
CA VAL A 37 -4.33 7.70 -12.50
C VAL A 37 -5.30 8.86 -12.67
N PHE A 38 -6.50 8.61 -13.24
CA PHE A 38 -7.43 9.68 -13.62
C PHE A 38 -8.36 10.13 -12.49
N SER A 39 -8.66 9.26 -11.51
CA SER A 39 -9.65 9.56 -10.47
C SER A 39 -9.01 9.80 -9.10
N HIS A 40 -9.06 11.05 -8.64
CA HIS A 40 -8.69 11.40 -7.26
C HIS A 40 -9.59 10.68 -6.23
N TYR A 41 -10.88 10.50 -6.54
CA TYR A 41 -11.80 9.79 -5.67
C TYR A 41 -11.42 8.31 -5.49
N PHE A 42 -10.96 7.68 -6.56
CA PHE A 42 -10.51 6.29 -6.51
C PHE A 42 -9.23 6.12 -5.67
N ARG A 43 -8.28 7.06 -5.74
CA ARG A 43 -7.11 7.09 -4.84
C ARG A 43 -7.52 7.24 -3.38
N LYS A 44 -8.51 8.12 -3.10
CA LYS A 44 -9.05 8.29 -1.75
C LYS A 44 -9.72 7.01 -1.24
N LEU A 45 -10.47 6.32 -2.08
CA LEU A 45 -11.07 5.02 -1.74
C LEU A 45 -9.99 3.97 -1.45
N TYR A 46 -8.94 3.92 -2.26
CA TYR A 46 -7.83 3.00 -2.08
C TYR A 46 -7.10 3.22 -0.74
N THR A 47 -6.79 4.46 -0.39
CA THR A 47 -6.17 4.79 0.90
C THR A 47 -7.10 4.48 2.08
N LEU A 48 -8.40 4.65 1.92
CA LEU A 48 -9.39 4.28 2.94
C LEU A 48 -9.45 2.75 3.13
N LEU A 49 -9.42 1.97 2.05
CA LEU A 49 -9.36 0.51 2.13
C LEU A 49 -8.07 0.03 2.80
N LEU A 50 -6.94 0.67 2.48
CA LEU A 50 -5.67 0.40 3.16
C LEU A 50 -5.76 0.69 4.66
N LEU A 51 -6.33 1.84 5.04
CA LEU A 51 -6.54 2.20 6.44
C LEU A 51 -7.43 1.17 7.16
N MET A 52 -8.52 0.74 6.53
CA MET A 52 -9.41 -0.30 7.07
C MET A 52 -8.66 -1.62 7.28
N ALA A 53 -7.85 -2.04 6.31
CA ALA A 53 -7.03 -3.26 6.45
C ALA A 53 -6.03 -3.15 7.62
N ILE A 54 -5.37 -2.00 7.78
CA ILE A 54 -4.47 -1.72 8.90
C ILE A 54 -5.24 -1.74 10.24
N LEU A 55 -6.42 -1.11 10.32
CA LEU A 55 -7.23 -1.11 11.54
C LEU A 55 -7.71 -2.51 11.93
N VAL A 56 -8.14 -3.31 10.97
CA VAL A 56 -8.50 -4.73 11.21
C VAL A 56 -7.29 -5.49 11.75
N PHE A 57 -6.12 -5.30 11.15
CA PHE A 57 -4.90 -5.94 11.63
C PHE A 57 -4.50 -5.44 13.04
N CYS A 58 -4.62 -4.15 13.33
CA CYS A 58 -4.41 -3.59 14.66
C CYS A 58 -5.34 -4.21 15.70
N PHE A 59 -6.62 -4.35 15.37
CA PHE A 59 -7.60 -5.00 16.24
C PHE A 59 -7.22 -6.45 16.54
N MET A 60 -6.85 -7.21 15.51
CA MET A 60 -6.39 -8.60 15.66
C MET A 60 -5.12 -8.68 16.53
N ALA A 61 -4.17 -7.78 16.30
CA ALA A 61 -2.93 -7.69 17.06
C ALA A 61 -3.18 -7.39 18.55
N TYR A 62 -4.11 -6.48 18.84
CA TYR A 62 -4.51 -6.16 20.22
C TYR A 62 -5.13 -7.36 20.95
N GLN A 63 -5.95 -8.14 20.27
CA GLN A 63 -6.54 -9.36 20.84
C GLN A 63 -5.50 -10.45 21.16
N VAL A 64 -4.41 -10.50 20.39
CA VAL A 64 -3.36 -11.52 20.56
C VAL A 64 -2.29 -11.07 21.56
N GLN A 65 -1.95 -9.77 21.59
CA GLN A 65 -0.83 -9.23 22.37
C GLN A 65 -1.11 -7.77 22.86
N PRO A 66 -1.97 -7.59 23.87
CA PRO A 66 -2.44 -6.24 24.28
C PRO A 66 -1.35 -5.33 24.84
N ASN A 67 -0.30 -5.88 25.45
CA ASN A 67 0.69 -5.10 26.21
C ASN A 67 2.02 -4.82 25.47
N LYS A 68 2.07 -4.96 24.15
CA LYS A 68 3.30 -4.70 23.40
C LYS A 68 3.36 -3.26 22.88
N ILE A 69 4.53 -2.65 23.00
CA ILE A 69 4.84 -1.29 22.49
C ILE A 69 4.44 -1.13 21.03
N GLY A 70 4.60 -2.19 20.21
CA GLY A 70 4.16 -2.23 18.82
C GLY A 70 2.71 -1.83 18.62
N ALA A 71 1.79 -2.24 19.50
CA ALA A 71 0.36 -1.91 19.39
C ALA A 71 0.09 -0.40 19.53
N HIS A 72 0.80 0.30 20.39
CA HIS A 72 0.64 1.75 20.59
C HIS A 72 1.22 2.57 19.44
N VAL A 73 2.40 2.17 18.94
CA VAL A 73 3.02 2.80 17.76
C VAL A 73 2.15 2.63 16.53
N MET A 74 1.50 1.47 16.38
CA MET A 74 0.55 1.18 15.30
C MET A 74 -0.66 2.12 15.33
N ALA A 75 -1.22 2.38 16.50
CA ALA A 75 -2.36 3.31 16.63
C ALA A 75 -1.97 4.72 16.17
N LEU A 76 -0.77 5.18 16.54
CA LEU A 76 -0.23 6.47 16.07
C LEU A 76 -0.06 6.51 14.55
N LEU A 77 0.45 5.43 13.95
CA LEU A 77 0.65 5.35 12.50
C LEU A 77 -0.68 5.31 11.76
N ALA A 78 -1.69 4.60 12.29
CA ALA A 78 -3.05 4.60 11.75
C ALA A 78 -3.68 6.00 11.82
N LEU A 79 -3.47 6.74 12.90
CA LEU A 79 -3.94 8.14 13.03
C LEU A 79 -3.29 9.07 12.01
N LEU A 80 -1.99 8.91 11.72
CA LEU A 80 -1.32 9.67 10.66
C LEU A 80 -1.89 9.37 9.27
N LEU A 81 -2.23 8.12 9.00
CA LEU A 81 -2.84 7.71 7.73
C LEU A 81 -4.30 8.12 7.58
N PHE A 82 -4.97 8.49 8.68
CA PHE A 82 -6.36 8.95 8.64
C PHE A 82 -6.53 10.22 7.80
N LYS A 83 -5.52 11.10 7.78
CA LYS A 83 -5.53 12.26 6.91
C LYS A 83 -5.03 11.87 5.51
N PHE A 84 -5.96 11.79 4.55
CA PHE A 84 -5.70 11.42 3.15
C PHE A 84 -4.46 12.10 2.56
N SER A 85 -4.27 13.41 2.80
CA SER A 85 -3.13 14.16 2.26
C SER A 85 -1.77 13.62 2.72
N TYR A 86 -1.67 13.08 3.93
CA TYR A 86 -0.42 12.46 4.41
C TYR A 86 -0.23 11.06 3.83
N ALA A 87 -1.30 10.26 3.78
CA ALA A 87 -1.27 8.93 3.19
C ALA A 87 -0.89 9.00 1.70
N ASP A 88 -1.51 9.92 0.95
CA ASP A 88 -1.22 10.18 -0.46
C ASP A 88 0.25 10.56 -0.68
N LYS A 89 0.77 11.53 0.08
CA LYS A 89 2.18 11.96 -0.01
C LYS A 89 3.15 10.84 0.37
N LEU A 90 2.82 10.05 1.39
CA LEU A 90 3.66 8.94 1.85
C LEU A 90 3.76 7.85 0.78
N LEU A 91 2.61 7.45 0.21
CA LEU A 91 2.56 6.41 -0.81
C LEU A 91 3.28 6.85 -2.08
N HIS A 92 3.11 8.11 -2.51
CA HIS A 92 3.87 8.66 -3.64
C HIS A 92 5.39 8.65 -3.39
N ARG A 93 5.84 9.11 -2.22
CA ARG A 93 7.27 9.10 -1.89
C ARG A 93 7.85 7.69 -1.86
N LEU A 94 7.13 6.74 -1.28
CA LEU A 94 7.56 5.34 -1.25
C LEU A 94 7.62 4.73 -2.66
N HIS A 95 6.72 5.14 -3.56
CA HIS A 95 6.72 4.67 -4.94
C HIS A 95 7.84 5.31 -5.77
N ASP A 96 7.99 6.65 -5.68
CA ASP A 96 8.91 7.42 -6.53
C ASP A 96 10.39 7.26 -6.13
N ASP A 97 10.67 7.07 -4.83
CA ASP A 97 12.03 6.93 -4.31
C ASP A 97 12.38 5.46 -4.02
N LYS A 98 13.07 4.83 -4.98
CA LYS A 98 13.52 3.43 -4.85
C LYS A 98 14.43 3.20 -3.63
N LYS A 99 15.26 4.19 -3.24
CA LYS A 99 16.16 4.08 -2.08
C LYS A 99 15.34 4.06 -0.79
N LEU A 100 14.35 4.95 -0.68
CA LEU A 100 13.44 4.99 0.46
C LEU A 100 12.64 3.69 0.56
N CYS A 101 12.11 3.18 -0.55
CA CYS A 101 11.38 1.91 -0.60
C CYS A 101 12.25 0.74 -0.13
N THR A 102 13.48 0.62 -0.64
CA THR A 102 14.43 -0.44 -0.24
C THR A 102 14.79 -0.33 1.24
N PHE A 103 15.07 0.89 1.73
CA PHE A 103 15.37 1.11 3.15
C PHE A 103 14.18 0.72 4.04
N THR A 104 12.97 1.15 3.68
CA THR A 104 11.74 0.84 4.42
C THR A 104 11.45 -0.67 4.40
N PHE A 105 11.70 -1.33 3.28
CA PHE A 105 11.56 -2.79 3.15
C PHE A 105 12.52 -3.53 4.07
N THR A 106 13.80 -3.13 4.09
CA THR A 106 14.81 -3.72 4.98
C THR A 106 14.44 -3.49 6.46
N ALA A 107 14.01 -2.28 6.81
CA ALA A 107 13.52 -1.97 8.15
C ALA A 107 12.30 -2.82 8.54
N SER A 108 11.35 -3.01 7.63
CA SER A 108 10.18 -3.88 7.83
C SER A 108 10.60 -5.32 8.16
N LEU A 109 11.57 -5.87 7.41
CA LEU A 109 12.10 -7.21 7.70
C LEU A 109 12.73 -7.30 9.08
N VAL A 110 13.57 -6.34 9.46
CA VAL A 110 14.21 -6.31 10.79
C VAL A 110 13.14 -6.26 11.89
N PHE A 111 12.11 -5.44 11.73
CA PHE A 111 11.01 -5.35 12.71
C PHE A 111 10.19 -6.64 12.81
N ILE A 112 9.97 -7.37 11.70
CA ILE A 112 9.28 -8.66 11.71
C ILE A 112 10.03 -9.69 12.55
N PHE A 113 11.37 -9.72 12.46
CA PHE A 113 12.18 -10.64 13.26
C PHE A 113 12.34 -10.24 14.73
N THR A 114 11.96 -8.99 15.10
CA THR A 114 11.99 -8.54 16.48
C THR A 114 10.64 -8.80 17.17
N PRO A 115 10.56 -9.68 18.20
CA PRO A 115 9.28 -10.14 18.77
C PRO A 115 8.35 -9.04 19.28
N HIS A 116 8.91 -7.89 19.72
CA HIS A 116 8.14 -6.77 20.24
C HIS A 116 7.68 -5.79 19.15
N LEU A 117 8.28 -5.85 17.95
CA LEU A 117 8.03 -4.94 16.82
C LEU A 117 7.40 -5.65 15.61
N TYR A 118 7.09 -6.93 15.72
CA TYR A 118 6.48 -7.73 14.64
C TYR A 118 5.30 -7.03 13.98
N THR A 119 4.39 -6.52 14.79
CA THR A 119 3.18 -5.83 14.34
C THR A 119 3.50 -4.57 13.54
N LEU A 120 4.49 -3.79 13.98
CA LEU A 120 4.97 -2.62 13.26
C LEU A 120 5.57 -3.01 11.90
N GLY A 121 6.39 -4.06 11.87
CA GLY A 121 6.99 -4.58 10.64
C GLY A 121 5.94 -4.97 9.61
N VAL A 122 4.88 -5.65 10.03
CA VAL A 122 3.78 -6.06 9.14
C VAL A 122 3.05 -4.85 8.56
N ILE A 123 2.76 -3.80 9.36
CA ILE A 123 2.09 -2.60 8.85
C ILE A 123 2.97 -1.84 7.86
N VAL A 124 4.26 -1.71 8.16
CA VAL A 124 5.20 -1.11 7.21
C VAL A 124 5.23 -1.93 5.91
N GLY A 125 5.18 -3.26 6.00
CA GLY A 125 5.01 -4.15 4.85
C GLY A 125 3.74 -3.87 4.04
N PHE A 126 2.59 -3.65 4.69
CA PHE A 126 1.35 -3.25 4.01
C PHE A 126 1.48 -1.92 3.28
N LEU A 127 2.16 -0.94 3.88
CA LEU A 127 2.39 0.36 3.24
C LEU A 127 3.28 0.21 2.00
N ILE A 128 4.30 -0.64 2.04
CA ILE A 128 5.17 -0.90 0.89
C ILE A 128 4.38 -1.57 -0.23
N VAL A 129 3.61 -2.63 0.09
CA VAL A 129 2.75 -3.29 -0.90
C VAL A 129 1.75 -2.30 -1.51
N ALA A 130 1.13 -1.46 -0.67
CA ALA A 130 0.20 -0.46 -1.15
C ALA A 130 0.88 0.59 -2.04
N SER A 131 2.13 0.98 -1.75
CA SER A 131 2.88 1.94 -2.56
C SER A 131 3.23 1.40 -3.95
N ILE A 132 3.46 0.09 -4.09
CA ILE A 132 3.72 -0.54 -5.40
C ILE A 132 2.55 -0.35 -6.36
N TYR A 133 1.31 -0.43 -5.85
CA TYR A 133 0.09 -0.23 -6.63
C TYR A 133 -0.36 1.23 -6.73
N TYR A 134 0.39 2.15 -6.12
CA TYR A 134 0.06 3.57 -6.15
C TYR A 134 0.70 4.24 -7.37
N PRO A 135 0.01 5.16 -8.07
CA PRO A 135 0.55 5.81 -9.26
C PRO A 135 1.74 6.72 -8.89
N SER A 136 2.76 6.77 -9.77
CA SER A 136 3.85 7.72 -9.60
C SER A 136 3.38 9.16 -9.83
N SER A 137 4.05 10.13 -9.21
CA SER A 137 3.76 11.57 -9.42
C SER A 137 3.90 11.96 -10.90
N ARG A 138 4.82 11.31 -11.61
CA ARG A 138 5.08 11.56 -13.03
C ARG A 138 3.91 11.18 -13.93
N ILE A 139 3.27 10.02 -13.68
CA ILE A 139 2.15 9.56 -14.51
C ILE A 139 0.91 10.42 -14.26
N ILE A 140 0.68 10.87 -13.02
CA ILE A 140 -0.43 11.78 -12.70
C ILE A 140 -0.25 13.10 -13.43
N PHE A 141 0.96 13.66 -13.45
CA PHE A 141 1.26 14.89 -14.17
C PHE A 141 1.03 14.72 -15.68
N LYS A 142 1.50 13.62 -16.28
CA LYS A 142 1.24 13.32 -17.70
C LYS A 142 -0.25 13.18 -18.00
N ALA A 143 -1.02 12.55 -17.12
CA ALA A 143 -2.46 12.37 -17.31
C ALA A 143 -3.24 13.70 -17.24
N GLN A 144 -2.71 14.72 -16.55
CA GLN A 144 -3.31 16.06 -16.49
C GLN A 144 -3.04 16.90 -17.75
N CYS A 145 -2.02 16.55 -18.55
CA CYS A 145 -1.76 17.21 -19.84
C CYS A 145 -2.80 16.74 -20.87
N PRO A 146 -3.49 17.64 -21.61
CA PRO A 146 -4.62 17.26 -22.46
C PRO A 146 -4.25 16.27 -23.57
N ASP A 147 -3.09 16.42 -24.20
CA ASP A 147 -2.67 15.54 -25.30
C ASP A 147 -2.18 14.19 -24.79
N SER A 148 -1.32 14.19 -23.78
CA SER A 148 -0.80 12.94 -23.19
C SER A 148 -1.89 12.17 -22.45
N GLY A 149 -2.83 12.85 -21.80
CA GLY A 149 -3.94 12.25 -21.10
C GLY A 149 -4.91 11.52 -22.04
N ARG A 150 -5.20 12.09 -23.23
CA ARG A 150 -6.02 11.44 -24.26
C ARG A 150 -5.35 10.16 -24.79
N HIS A 151 -4.04 10.23 -25.06
CA HIS A 151 -3.28 9.07 -25.52
C HIS A 151 -3.29 7.93 -24.50
N LEU A 152 -3.04 8.23 -23.22
CA LEU A 152 -3.08 7.26 -22.12
C LEU A 152 -4.48 6.63 -21.92
N ALA A 153 -5.55 7.40 -22.17
CA ALA A 153 -6.91 6.90 -22.09
C ALA A 153 -7.27 5.96 -23.27
N GLN A 154 -6.69 6.18 -24.45
CA GLN A 154 -6.92 5.37 -25.64
C GLN A 154 -6.06 4.09 -25.66
N CYS A 155 -4.85 4.15 -25.10
CA CYS A 155 -3.90 3.02 -25.06
C CYS A 155 -3.62 2.61 -23.61
N PRO A 156 -4.51 1.85 -22.96
CA PRO A 156 -4.36 1.45 -21.56
C PRO A 156 -3.14 0.55 -21.30
N GLU A 157 -2.62 -0.10 -22.33
CA GLU A 157 -1.42 -0.95 -22.27
C GLU A 157 -0.17 -0.12 -21.96
N ASP A 158 -0.09 1.10 -22.47
CA ASP A 158 1.03 2.00 -22.21
C ASP A 158 1.08 2.47 -20.75
N ILE A 159 -0.05 2.50 -20.05
CA ILE A 159 -0.10 2.87 -18.64
C ILE A 159 0.74 1.93 -17.79
N VAL A 160 0.67 0.62 -18.07
CA VAL A 160 1.43 -0.39 -17.31
C VAL A 160 2.94 -0.13 -17.43
N ASN A 161 3.41 0.27 -18.61
CA ASN A 161 4.82 0.57 -18.86
C ASN A 161 5.33 1.83 -18.13
N PHE A 162 4.43 2.80 -17.85
CA PHE A 162 4.75 4.04 -17.15
C PHE A 162 4.43 4.00 -15.65
N TYR A 163 3.71 2.98 -15.21
CA TYR A 163 3.26 2.86 -13.82
C TYR A 163 4.37 2.38 -12.89
N PHE A 164 5.26 1.55 -13.42
CA PHE A 164 6.42 0.96 -12.78
C PHE A 164 7.70 1.50 -13.41
#